data_8d06c165c2dbb826a00aa8c703912b2f
#
_entry.id   8d06c165c2dbb826a00aa8c703912b2f
#
_cell.length_a   1.000
_cell.length_b   1.000
_cell.length_c   1.000
_cell.angle_alpha   90.00
_cell.angle_beta   90.00
_cell.angle_gamma   90.00
#
_symmetry.space_group_name_H-M   'P 1'
#
loop_
_entity.id
_entity.type
_entity.pdbx_description
1 polymer ?
#
loop_
_entity_poly.entity_id
_entity_poly.type
_entity_poly.pdbx_seq_one_letter_code
_entity_poly.pdbx_strand_id
1 'polypeptide(L)'
;VQPGSLGIEAMIQLLQWTMREMGLAEGIENPRFETLGLGEEMLWKYRGQVIPENSLISSTIEITEIRQEENTVLAVCDASLWVDGKRIYEAEGLGMRIVSGGTPETPTFTLDPKEDTWLNDHCPTWTLPALPMMSMVDALAAGACTADPVTALRDVRVKGWLGFDGPHTLKTERQGERITLIAVAKDGAETEVATARVFTGCFGARPEPMPALEGEAMAL
;
A
#
# COMPACT_ATOMS: atom_id res chain seq x y z
N VAL A 1 18.24 -11.49 -3.07
CA VAL A 1 17.71 -11.34 -1.70
C VAL A 1 16.55 -10.35 -1.75
N GLN A 2 15.40 -10.74 -1.18
CA GLN A 2 14.24 -9.86 -1.10
C GLN A 2 14.45 -8.83 0.03
N PRO A 3 14.16 -7.54 -0.20
CA PRO A 3 14.15 -6.55 0.87
C PRO A 3 13.16 -6.91 1.99
N GLY A 4 13.56 -6.70 3.25
CA GLY A 4 12.73 -7.00 4.41
C GLY A 4 11.38 -6.27 4.41
N SER A 5 11.34 -5.07 3.86
CA SER A 5 10.11 -4.27 3.69
C SER A 5 9.03 -4.98 2.87
N LEU A 6 9.40 -5.80 1.88
CA LEU A 6 8.42 -6.58 1.12
C LEU A 6 7.74 -7.68 1.95
N GLY A 7 8.43 -8.19 2.97
CA GLY A 7 7.82 -9.14 3.90
C GLY A 7 6.80 -8.49 4.82
N ILE A 8 7.08 -7.27 5.31
CA ILE A 8 6.11 -6.46 6.05
C ILE A 8 4.93 -6.11 5.15
N GLU A 9 5.19 -5.68 3.92
CA GLU A 9 4.15 -5.36 2.94
C GLU A 9 3.21 -6.55 2.69
N ALA A 10 3.75 -7.77 2.56
CA ALA A 10 2.92 -8.96 2.39
C ALA A 10 1.98 -9.20 3.59
N MET A 11 2.44 -8.96 4.81
CA MET A 11 1.60 -9.05 6.02
C MET A 11 0.55 -7.93 6.06
N ILE A 12 0.90 -6.71 5.68
CA ILE A 12 -0.02 -5.57 5.57
C ILE A 12 -1.12 -5.88 4.54
N GLN A 13 -0.77 -6.37 3.36
CA GLN A 13 -1.75 -6.73 2.34
C GLN A 13 -2.68 -7.87 2.77
N LEU A 14 -2.17 -8.84 3.52
CA LEU A 14 -3.00 -9.89 4.10
C LEU A 14 -4.01 -9.32 5.11
N LEU A 15 -3.59 -8.37 5.95
CA LEU A 15 -4.49 -7.68 6.88
C LEU A 15 -5.55 -6.87 6.13
N GLN A 16 -5.18 -6.11 5.10
CA GLN A 16 -6.13 -5.36 4.25
C GLN A 16 -7.17 -6.29 3.62
N TRP A 17 -6.69 -7.41 3.06
CA TRP A 17 -7.58 -8.42 2.47
C TRP A 17 -8.55 -8.99 3.53
N THR A 18 -8.04 -9.33 4.72
CA THR A 18 -8.86 -9.86 5.81
C THR A 18 -9.91 -8.86 6.28
N MET A 19 -9.54 -7.60 6.48
CA MET A 19 -10.48 -6.54 6.86
C MET A 19 -11.60 -6.38 5.83
N ARG A 20 -11.26 -6.47 4.55
CA ARG A 20 -12.24 -6.42 3.46
C ARG A 20 -13.18 -7.65 3.47
N GLU A 21 -12.64 -8.85 3.63
CA GLU A 21 -13.43 -10.09 3.71
C GLU A 21 -14.34 -10.13 4.93
N MET A 22 -13.96 -9.48 6.02
CA MET A 22 -14.78 -9.31 7.22
C MET A 22 -15.87 -8.23 7.06
N GLY A 23 -15.91 -7.51 5.93
CA GLY A 23 -16.88 -6.44 5.70
C GLY A 23 -16.65 -5.18 6.54
N LEU A 24 -15.43 -4.96 7.07
CA LEU A 24 -15.15 -3.85 7.98
C LEU A 24 -15.25 -2.47 7.31
N ALA A 25 -15.36 -2.40 6.00
CA ALA A 25 -15.59 -1.17 5.26
C ALA A 25 -17.06 -0.81 5.09
N GLU A 26 -17.99 -1.70 5.51
CA GLU A 26 -19.42 -1.47 5.35
C GLU A 26 -19.89 -0.25 6.16
N GLY A 27 -20.62 0.65 5.51
CA GLY A 27 -21.12 1.88 6.14
C GLY A 27 -20.14 3.05 6.14
N ILE A 28 -18.88 2.86 5.69
CA ILE A 28 -17.93 3.94 5.51
C ILE A 28 -18.07 4.49 4.09
N GLU A 29 -18.28 5.80 3.96
CA GLU A 29 -18.39 6.45 2.65
C GLU A 29 -17.03 6.52 1.97
N ASN A 30 -16.95 6.03 0.71
CA ASN A 30 -15.71 5.95 -0.08
C ASN A 30 -14.53 5.38 0.73
N PRO A 31 -14.63 4.15 1.25
CA PRO A 31 -13.64 3.60 2.17
C PRO A 31 -12.27 3.47 1.49
N ARG A 32 -11.22 3.86 2.18
CA ARG A 32 -9.83 3.66 1.78
C ARG A 32 -8.99 3.17 2.94
N PHE A 33 -7.96 2.42 2.65
CA PHE A 33 -6.96 2.07 3.65
C PHE A 33 -5.97 3.22 3.84
N GLU A 34 -5.61 3.48 5.08
CA GLU A 34 -4.37 4.21 5.38
C GLU A 34 -3.16 3.29 5.14
N THR A 35 -1.99 3.88 4.90
CA THR A 35 -0.76 3.12 4.61
C THR A 35 -0.35 2.23 5.78
N LEU A 36 -0.54 2.71 7.01
CA LEU A 36 -0.34 2.03 8.28
C LEU A 36 -1.30 2.60 9.31
N GLY A 37 -1.57 1.86 10.39
CA GLY A 37 -2.32 2.36 11.54
C GLY A 37 -1.49 3.38 12.31
N LEU A 38 -1.62 4.67 11.97
CA LEU A 38 -0.90 5.73 12.66
C LEU A 38 -1.28 5.78 14.13
N GLY A 39 -0.27 5.91 14.99
CA GLY A 39 -0.44 5.96 16.45
C GLY A 39 -0.44 4.60 17.15
N GLU A 40 -0.35 3.51 16.40
CA GLU A 40 -0.17 2.17 16.97
C GLU A 40 1.32 1.81 17.01
N GLU A 41 1.75 1.25 18.13
CA GLU A 41 3.11 0.75 18.28
C GLU A 41 3.22 -0.66 17.69
N MET A 42 4.14 -0.85 16.76
CA MET A 42 4.42 -2.14 16.15
C MET A 42 5.83 -2.60 16.52
N LEU A 43 5.96 -3.83 17.03
CA LEU A 43 7.24 -4.49 17.24
C LEU A 43 7.50 -5.45 16.09
N TRP A 44 8.54 -5.19 15.28
CA TRP A 44 8.95 -6.06 14.20
C TRP A 44 10.27 -6.77 14.49
N LYS A 45 10.24 -8.10 14.44
CA LYS A 45 11.42 -8.97 14.60
C LYS A 45 11.81 -9.56 13.24
N TYR A 46 13.01 -9.26 12.80
CA TYR A 46 13.59 -9.73 11.55
C TYR A 46 14.68 -10.77 11.85
N ARG A 47 14.47 -12.03 11.44
CA ARG A 47 15.37 -13.15 11.78
C ARG A 47 15.90 -13.93 10.58
N GLY A 48 15.59 -13.52 9.37
CA GLY A 48 16.02 -14.21 8.18
C GLY A 48 15.70 -13.47 6.91
N GLN A 49 16.11 -14.02 5.78
CA GLN A 49 15.94 -13.41 4.46
C GLN A 49 15.21 -14.38 3.54
N VAL A 50 14.47 -13.85 2.59
CA VAL A 50 13.95 -14.59 1.46
C VAL A 50 15.00 -14.56 0.35
N ILE A 51 15.39 -15.72 -0.14
CA ILE A 51 16.42 -15.91 -1.17
C ILE A 51 15.82 -16.70 -2.34
N PRO A 52 16.45 -16.67 -3.54
CA PRO A 52 15.90 -17.32 -4.73
C PRO A 52 15.70 -18.83 -4.60
N GLU A 53 16.43 -19.49 -3.72
CA GLU A 53 16.37 -20.90 -3.46
C GLU A 53 15.15 -21.35 -2.64
N ASN A 54 14.46 -20.38 -2.00
CA ASN A 54 13.26 -20.69 -1.24
C ASN A 54 12.09 -21.06 -2.15
N SER A 55 11.33 -22.08 -1.71
CA SER A 55 10.24 -22.66 -2.50
C SER A 55 8.86 -22.16 -2.09
N LEU A 56 8.63 -21.93 -0.79
CA LEU A 56 7.34 -21.52 -0.24
C LEU A 56 7.48 -20.38 0.73
N ILE A 57 6.71 -19.32 0.48
CA ILE A 57 6.54 -18.20 1.41
C ILE A 57 5.07 -18.20 1.83
N SER A 58 4.82 -18.19 3.14
CA SER A 58 3.48 -18.07 3.68
C SER A 58 3.43 -16.97 4.75
N SER A 59 2.28 -16.30 4.83
CA SER A 59 2.02 -15.30 5.86
C SER A 59 0.79 -15.71 6.65
N THR A 60 0.83 -15.47 7.96
CA THR A 60 -0.28 -15.68 8.87
C THR A 60 -0.54 -14.40 9.64
N ILE A 61 -1.81 -14.14 9.96
CA ILE A 61 -2.20 -13.06 10.85
C ILE A 61 -3.20 -13.58 11.88
N GLU A 62 -3.18 -12.99 13.04
CA GLU A 62 -4.16 -13.17 14.11
C GLU A 62 -4.67 -11.80 14.52
N ILE A 63 -5.96 -11.52 14.28
CA ILE A 63 -6.56 -10.24 14.68
C ILE A 63 -6.66 -10.20 16.20
N THR A 64 -5.98 -9.25 16.81
CA THR A 64 -5.96 -9.04 18.25
C THR A 64 -6.96 -8.01 18.73
N GLU A 65 -7.27 -7.03 17.86
CA GLU A 65 -8.20 -5.96 18.21
C GLU A 65 -8.89 -5.41 16.96
N ILE A 66 -10.17 -5.01 17.10
CA ILE A 66 -10.92 -4.21 16.14
C ILE A 66 -11.57 -3.06 16.92
N ARG A 67 -11.23 -1.82 16.53
CA ARG A 67 -11.88 -0.60 17.05
C ARG A 67 -12.67 0.04 15.93
N GLN A 68 -13.94 0.29 16.20
CA GLN A 68 -14.84 0.96 15.26
C GLN A 68 -15.21 2.33 15.82
N GLU A 69 -14.96 3.36 15.04
CA GLU A 69 -15.33 4.74 15.30
C GLU A 69 -16.28 5.21 14.19
N GLU A 70 -16.90 6.38 14.33
CA GLU A 70 -18.02 6.84 13.48
C GLU A 70 -17.77 6.73 11.97
N ASN A 71 -16.55 6.98 11.48
CA ASN A 71 -16.18 6.90 10.06
C ASN A 71 -14.83 6.20 9.83
N THR A 72 -14.41 5.39 10.79
CA THR A 72 -13.09 4.77 10.78
C THR A 72 -13.13 3.42 11.45
N VAL A 73 -12.43 2.45 10.89
CA VAL A 73 -12.22 1.15 11.53
C VAL A 73 -10.73 0.88 11.58
N LEU A 74 -10.21 0.63 12.79
CA LEU A 74 -8.86 0.15 13.02
C LEU A 74 -8.90 -1.35 13.30
N ALA A 75 -8.07 -2.13 12.63
CA ALA A 75 -7.77 -3.50 13.02
C ALA A 75 -6.29 -3.59 13.40
N VAL A 76 -6.01 -4.32 14.47
CA VAL A 76 -4.65 -4.64 14.93
C VAL A 76 -4.48 -6.15 14.90
N CYS A 77 -3.34 -6.62 14.46
CA CYS A 77 -3.05 -8.05 14.41
C CYS A 77 -1.60 -8.36 14.79
N ASP A 78 -1.36 -9.57 15.19
CA ASP A 78 -0.04 -10.18 15.18
C ASP A 78 0.15 -10.95 13.88
N ALA A 79 1.31 -10.77 13.25
CA ALA A 79 1.58 -11.31 11.94
C ALA A 79 2.90 -12.07 11.91
N SER A 80 2.98 -13.09 11.08
CA SER A 80 4.21 -13.86 10.88
C SER A 80 4.41 -14.17 9.39
N LEU A 81 5.67 -14.16 8.96
CA LEU A 81 6.07 -14.63 7.64
C LEU A 81 7.01 -15.82 7.78
N TRP A 82 6.70 -16.84 7.03
CA TRP A 82 7.38 -18.12 7.05
C TRP A 82 7.99 -18.40 5.68
N VAL A 83 9.16 -19.01 5.68
CA VAL A 83 9.85 -19.45 4.47
C VAL A 83 10.23 -20.90 4.65
N ASP A 84 9.73 -21.76 3.77
CA ASP A 84 9.94 -23.23 3.80
C ASP A 84 9.69 -23.83 5.21
N GLY A 85 8.62 -23.36 5.88
CA GLY A 85 8.23 -23.80 7.22
C GLY A 85 8.99 -23.16 8.37
N LYS A 86 9.96 -22.28 8.09
CA LYS A 86 10.69 -21.52 9.14
C LYS A 86 10.16 -20.10 9.25
N ARG A 87 9.75 -19.67 10.46
CA ARG A 87 9.36 -18.28 10.70
C ARG A 87 10.58 -17.36 10.67
N ILE A 88 10.55 -16.38 9.78
CA ILE A 88 11.64 -15.42 9.62
C ILE A 88 11.25 -13.99 9.99
N TYR A 89 9.95 -13.63 9.92
CA TYR A 89 9.44 -12.35 10.40
C TYR A 89 8.31 -12.56 11.39
N GLU A 90 8.24 -11.64 12.34
CA GLU A 90 7.20 -11.57 13.36
C GLU A 90 6.91 -10.09 13.59
N ALA A 91 5.65 -9.69 13.44
CA ALA A 91 5.18 -8.34 13.73
C ALA A 91 4.10 -8.46 14.81
N GLU A 92 4.28 -7.80 15.92
CA GLU A 92 3.31 -7.68 17.00
C GLU A 92 2.69 -6.29 16.92
N GLY A 93 1.37 -6.19 17.01
CA GLY A 93 0.66 -4.91 16.97
C GLY A 93 0.62 -4.24 15.58
N LEU A 94 0.63 -5.02 14.49
CA LEU A 94 0.48 -4.49 13.14
C LEU A 94 -0.92 -3.90 12.97
N GLY A 95 -1.01 -2.57 12.88
CA GLY A 95 -2.26 -1.83 12.74
C GLY A 95 -2.57 -1.42 11.31
N MET A 96 -3.86 -1.47 10.94
CA MET A 96 -4.37 -0.98 9.67
C MET A 96 -5.70 -0.27 9.89
N ARG A 97 -5.87 0.90 9.26
CA ARG A 97 -7.10 1.68 9.40
C ARG A 97 -7.81 1.84 8.07
N ILE A 98 -9.14 1.66 8.10
CA ILE A 98 -10.03 2.08 7.03
C ILE A 98 -10.63 3.42 7.43
N VAL A 99 -10.54 4.40 6.57
CA VAL A 99 -11.07 5.75 6.79
C VAL A 99 -12.01 6.14 5.64
N SER A 100 -12.91 7.08 5.89
CA SER A 100 -13.70 7.70 4.82
C SER A 100 -12.76 8.46 3.90
N GLY A 101 -12.78 8.12 2.62
CA GLY A 101 -12.12 8.87 1.57
C GLY A 101 -13.04 10.01 1.12
N GLY A 102 -12.54 11.25 1.07
CA GLY A 102 -13.25 12.34 0.43
C GLY A 102 -13.56 12.03 -1.04
N THR A 103 -14.51 12.75 -1.62
CA THR A 103 -14.81 12.67 -3.07
C THR A 103 -13.50 12.89 -3.83
N PRO A 104 -13.13 12.03 -4.79
CA PRO A 104 -11.93 12.26 -5.58
C PRO A 104 -12.17 13.47 -6.47
N GLU A 105 -11.82 14.66 -5.98
CA GLU A 105 -11.50 15.75 -6.89
C GLU A 105 -10.27 15.29 -7.67
N THR A 106 -10.16 15.69 -8.95
CA THR A 106 -8.95 15.44 -9.75
C THR A 106 -7.77 15.92 -8.91
N PRO A 107 -7.00 15.05 -8.26
CA PRO A 107 -6.22 15.50 -7.14
C PRO A 107 -5.01 16.25 -7.64
N THR A 108 -5.13 17.56 -7.59
CA THR A 108 -3.94 18.39 -7.47
C THR A 108 -3.60 18.42 -5.98
N PHE A 109 -2.47 17.88 -5.60
CA PHE A 109 -2.01 17.85 -4.22
C PHE A 109 -0.57 18.34 -4.13
N THR A 110 -0.24 18.97 -3.04
CA THR A 110 1.13 19.45 -2.78
C THR A 110 1.75 18.57 -1.71
N LEU A 111 2.97 18.11 -1.96
CA LEU A 111 3.81 17.42 -0.99
C LEU A 111 4.98 18.33 -0.60
N ASP A 112 5.19 18.50 0.70
CA ASP A 112 6.29 19.28 1.27
C ASP A 112 7.04 18.42 2.30
N PRO A 113 8.34 18.14 2.15
CA PRO A 113 9.11 17.36 3.12
C PRO A 113 9.11 17.93 4.56
N LYS A 114 8.69 19.18 4.74
CA LYS A 114 8.55 19.79 6.07
C LYS A 114 7.24 19.40 6.76
N GLU A 115 6.17 19.23 5.98
CA GLU A 115 4.85 18.85 6.45
C GLU A 115 4.68 17.32 6.31
N ASP A 116 5.04 16.79 5.15
CA ASP A 116 4.98 15.36 4.82
C ASP A 116 6.28 14.66 5.23
N THR A 117 6.54 14.61 6.52
CA THR A 117 7.83 14.15 7.09
C THR A 117 8.21 12.72 6.70
N TRP A 118 7.24 11.86 6.35
CA TRP A 118 7.46 10.51 5.84
C TRP A 118 8.29 10.46 4.54
N LEU A 119 8.31 11.55 3.75
CA LEU A 119 9.15 11.66 2.56
C LEU A 119 10.64 11.59 2.92
N ASN A 120 11.01 12.09 4.10
CA ASN A 120 12.41 12.10 4.55
C ASN A 120 12.97 10.69 4.83
N ASP A 121 12.09 9.70 5.01
CA ASP A 121 12.49 8.31 5.20
C ASP A 121 12.84 7.61 3.88
N HIS A 122 12.53 8.24 2.75
CA HIS A 122 12.83 7.69 1.41
C HIS A 122 13.84 8.56 0.65
N CYS A 123 15.12 8.38 0.99
CA CYS A 123 16.26 9.08 0.35
C CYS A 123 17.16 8.10 -0.42
N PRO A 124 16.72 7.57 -1.58
CA PRO A 124 17.44 6.51 -2.29
C PRO A 124 18.82 6.95 -2.83
N THR A 125 19.03 8.24 -2.98
CA THR A 125 20.28 8.82 -3.48
C THR A 125 21.16 9.44 -2.37
N TRP A 126 20.74 9.35 -1.10
CA TRP A 126 21.38 9.94 0.07
C TRP A 126 21.49 11.48 0.04
N THR A 127 20.78 12.13 -0.88
CA THR A 127 20.86 13.59 -1.08
C THR A 127 19.54 14.28 -0.79
N LEU A 128 18.47 13.85 -1.45
CA LEU A 128 17.14 14.43 -1.34
C LEU A 128 16.10 13.36 -1.08
N PRO A 129 15.05 13.66 -0.30
CA PRO A 129 13.85 12.85 -0.28
C PRO A 129 13.31 12.67 -1.70
N ALA A 130 12.78 11.50 -2.00
CA ALA A 130 12.18 11.21 -3.30
C ALA A 130 10.82 10.53 -3.12
N LEU A 131 9.89 10.78 -4.04
CA LEU A 131 8.58 10.15 -4.00
C LEU A 131 8.71 8.64 -4.20
N PRO A 132 8.25 7.81 -3.24
CA PRO A 132 8.27 6.36 -3.40
C PRO A 132 7.43 5.91 -4.60
N MET A 133 7.86 4.86 -5.30
CA MET A 133 7.13 4.32 -6.44
C MET A 133 5.69 3.93 -6.07
N MET A 134 5.48 3.34 -4.88
CA MET A 134 4.13 2.94 -4.45
C MET A 134 3.23 4.14 -4.20
N SER A 135 3.77 5.27 -3.72
CA SER A 135 3.00 6.52 -3.60
C SER A 135 2.61 7.09 -4.98
N MET A 136 3.47 6.91 -6.00
CA MET A 136 3.10 7.25 -7.38
C MET A 136 1.97 6.35 -7.90
N VAL A 137 2.02 5.05 -7.61
CA VAL A 137 0.97 4.09 -7.98
C VAL A 137 -0.34 4.43 -7.29
N ASP A 138 -0.31 4.77 -6.01
CA ASP A 138 -1.49 5.19 -5.24
C ASP A 138 -2.10 6.47 -5.82
N ALA A 139 -1.28 7.48 -6.12
CA ALA A 139 -1.73 8.71 -6.77
C ALA A 139 -2.37 8.45 -8.14
N LEU A 140 -1.78 7.55 -8.95
CA LEU A 140 -2.36 7.15 -10.23
C LEU A 140 -3.70 6.44 -10.04
N ALA A 141 -3.82 5.54 -9.05
CA ALA A 141 -5.06 4.85 -8.75
C ALA A 141 -6.14 5.82 -8.26
N ALA A 142 -5.80 6.72 -7.33
CA ALA A 142 -6.70 7.74 -6.81
C ALA A 142 -7.21 8.68 -7.91
N GLY A 143 -6.31 9.16 -8.78
CA GLY A 143 -6.68 10.03 -9.90
C GLY A 143 -7.45 9.31 -11.03
N ALA A 144 -7.43 7.98 -11.04
CA ALA A 144 -8.18 7.17 -11.97
C ALA A 144 -9.60 6.86 -11.50
N CYS A 145 -9.90 7.07 -10.20
CA CYS A 145 -11.20 6.80 -9.61
C CYS A 145 -12.32 7.57 -10.35
N THR A 146 -13.33 6.82 -10.74
CA THR A 146 -14.59 7.31 -11.29
C THR A 146 -15.73 6.65 -10.50
N ALA A 147 -16.95 6.64 -11.03
CA ALA A 147 -18.06 5.87 -10.45
C ALA A 147 -17.73 4.36 -10.35
N ASP A 148 -16.92 3.85 -11.28
CA ASP A 148 -16.48 2.46 -11.25
C ASP A 148 -15.14 2.33 -10.51
N PRO A 149 -14.97 1.32 -9.64
CA PRO A 149 -13.73 1.10 -8.91
C PRO A 149 -12.58 0.73 -9.87
N VAL A 150 -11.38 1.20 -9.56
CA VAL A 150 -10.16 0.78 -10.25
C VAL A 150 -9.84 -0.66 -9.84
N THR A 151 -9.83 -1.57 -10.81
CA THR A 151 -9.57 -2.99 -10.59
C THR A 151 -8.12 -3.38 -10.88
N ALA A 152 -7.45 -2.64 -11.74
CA ALA A 152 -6.04 -2.85 -12.04
C ALA A 152 -5.37 -1.60 -12.62
N LEU A 153 -4.09 -1.46 -12.32
CA LEU A 153 -3.14 -0.64 -13.08
C LEU A 153 -2.15 -1.57 -13.77
N ARG A 154 -1.97 -1.38 -15.08
CA ARG A 154 -1.01 -2.15 -15.89
C ARG A 154 -0.04 -1.22 -16.59
N ASP A 155 1.06 -1.78 -17.04
CA ASP A 155 2.09 -1.02 -17.78
C ASP A 155 2.56 0.23 -17.01
N VAL A 156 2.67 0.10 -15.68
CA VAL A 156 3.16 1.19 -14.83
C VAL A 156 4.60 1.52 -15.22
N ARG A 157 4.84 2.78 -15.54
CA ARG A 157 6.16 3.29 -15.93
C ARG A 157 6.48 4.52 -15.11
N VAL A 158 7.55 4.46 -14.34
CA VAL A 158 8.15 5.59 -13.64
C VAL A 158 9.24 6.18 -14.54
N LYS A 159 9.17 7.48 -14.78
CA LYS A 159 10.10 8.19 -15.70
C LYS A 159 11.43 8.53 -15.04
N GLY A 160 11.43 8.66 -13.71
CA GLY A 160 12.61 9.01 -12.94
C GLY A 160 12.27 9.27 -11.49
N TRP A 161 13.29 9.59 -10.72
CA TRP A 161 13.12 10.00 -9.33
C TRP A 161 12.54 11.42 -9.28
N LEU A 162 11.43 11.60 -8.58
CA LEU A 162 10.95 12.92 -8.18
C LEU A 162 11.57 13.24 -6.83
N GLY A 163 12.66 13.99 -6.83
CA GLY A 163 13.33 14.47 -5.61
C GLY A 163 12.69 15.75 -5.09
N PHE A 164 12.69 15.93 -3.77
CA PHE A 164 12.09 17.06 -3.09
C PHE A 164 13.17 17.96 -2.49
N ASP A 165 13.45 19.08 -3.13
CA ASP A 165 14.22 20.22 -2.58
C ASP A 165 13.33 21.27 -1.92
N GLY A 166 12.02 21.02 -1.89
CA GLY A 166 10.96 21.85 -1.32
C GLY A 166 9.58 21.32 -1.74
N PRO A 167 8.52 22.10 -1.57
CA PRO A 167 7.18 21.67 -1.95
C PRO A 167 7.03 21.50 -3.45
N HIS A 168 6.42 20.39 -3.86
CA HIS A 168 6.05 20.07 -5.23
C HIS A 168 4.55 19.86 -5.34
N THR A 169 3.93 20.47 -6.35
CA THR A 169 2.54 20.22 -6.70
C THR A 169 2.47 19.08 -7.71
N LEU A 170 1.59 18.14 -7.44
CA LEU A 170 1.34 16.98 -8.29
C LEU A 170 -0.11 17.00 -8.76
N LYS A 171 -0.35 16.57 -9.99
CA LYS A 171 -1.70 16.34 -10.53
C LYS A 171 -1.73 15.06 -11.33
N THR A 172 -2.92 14.50 -11.49
CA THR A 172 -3.14 13.37 -12.39
C THR A 172 -3.99 13.79 -13.56
N GLU A 173 -3.68 13.25 -14.73
CA GLU A 173 -4.49 13.45 -15.94
C GLU A 173 -4.83 12.10 -16.55
N ARG A 174 -6.13 11.88 -16.83
CA ARG A 174 -6.60 10.66 -17.47
C ARG A 174 -7.04 10.94 -18.90
N GLN A 175 -6.53 10.13 -19.84
CA GLN A 175 -6.92 10.14 -21.24
C GLN A 175 -7.30 8.71 -21.65
N GLY A 176 -8.60 8.40 -21.67
CA GLY A 176 -9.11 7.06 -21.91
C GLY A 176 -8.63 6.07 -20.84
N GLU A 177 -7.89 5.04 -21.27
CA GLU A 177 -7.28 4.06 -20.35
C GLU A 177 -5.95 4.53 -19.75
N ARG A 178 -5.33 5.56 -20.29
CA ARG A 178 -4.04 6.06 -19.80
C ARG A 178 -4.26 7.08 -18.70
N ILE A 179 -3.52 6.92 -17.61
CA ILE A 179 -3.39 7.92 -16.55
C ILE A 179 -1.92 8.33 -16.41
N THR A 180 -1.69 9.60 -16.16
CA THR A 180 -0.37 10.21 -16.00
C THR A 180 -0.32 10.99 -14.70
N LEU A 181 0.72 10.79 -13.91
CA LEU A 181 1.10 11.63 -12.77
C LEU A 181 2.07 12.68 -13.26
N ILE A 182 1.78 13.93 -12.98
CA ILE A 182 2.51 15.11 -13.47
C ILE A 182 2.95 15.93 -12.28
N ALA A 183 4.24 16.27 -12.23
CA ALA A 183 4.75 17.29 -11.32
C ALA A 183 4.66 18.66 -11.99
N VAL A 184 4.16 19.63 -11.24
CA VAL A 184 4.03 21.01 -11.67
C VAL A 184 5.05 21.87 -10.91
N ALA A 185 5.99 22.43 -11.63
CA ALA A 185 6.99 23.30 -11.06
C ALA A 185 6.41 24.70 -10.72
N LYS A 186 7.13 25.49 -9.93
CA LYS A 186 6.68 26.83 -9.51
C LYS A 186 6.48 27.82 -10.66
N ASP A 187 7.17 27.62 -11.77
CA ASP A 187 7.04 28.39 -13.02
C ASP A 187 5.91 27.88 -13.93
N GLY A 188 5.18 26.85 -13.49
CA GLY A 188 4.11 26.20 -14.24
C GLY A 188 4.58 25.14 -15.22
N ALA A 189 5.88 24.83 -15.30
CA ALA A 189 6.38 23.77 -16.14
C ALA A 189 5.90 22.41 -15.63
N GLU A 190 5.45 21.54 -16.55
CA GLU A 190 4.90 20.23 -16.25
C GLU A 190 5.88 19.13 -16.66
N THR A 191 6.04 18.16 -15.80
CA THR A 191 6.90 17.00 -16.05
C THR A 191 6.17 15.72 -15.73
N GLU A 192 6.11 14.78 -16.68
CA GLU A 192 5.57 13.44 -16.46
C GLU A 192 6.46 12.69 -15.45
N VAL A 193 5.89 12.26 -14.33
CA VAL A 193 6.57 11.48 -13.29
C VAL A 193 6.34 9.99 -13.48
N ALA A 194 5.08 9.61 -13.68
CA ALA A 194 4.70 8.21 -13.88
C ALA A 194 3.46 8.10 -14.77
N THR A 195 3.31 6.95 -15.41
CA THR A 195 2.13 6.62 -16.22
C THR A 195 1.67 5.20 -15.98
N ALA A 196 0.37 4.94 -16.19
CA ALA A 196 -0.19 3.60 -16.16
C ALA A 196 -1.38 3.47 -17.13
N ARG A 197 -1.79 2.22 -17.41
CA ARG A 197 -3.09 1.91 -18.00
C ARG A 197 -4.05 1.50 -16.89
N VAL A 198 -5.24 2.10 -16.90
CA VAL A 198 -6.27 1.92 -15.87
C VAL A 198 -7.33 0.95 -16.40
N PHE A 199 -7.69 0.00 -15.56
CA PHE A 199 -8.83 -0.88 -15.73
C PHE A 199 -9.81 -0.65 -14.59
N THR A 200 -11.07 -0.39 -14.94
CA THR A 200 -12.17 -0.17 -14.01
C THR A 200 -13.23 -1.23 -14.17
N GLY A 201 -14.11 -1.39 -13.19
CA GLY A 201 -15.23 -2.31 -13.23
C GLY A 201 -15.30 -3.23 -12.01
N CYS A 202 -15.94 -4.37 -12.15
CA CYS A 202 -16.02 -5.35 -11.08
C CYS A 202 -14.74 -6.21 -11.03
N PHE A 203 -14.28 -6.52 -9.83
CA PHE A 203 -13.27 -7.57 -9.67
C PHE A 203 -13.85 -8.89 -10.21
N GLY A 204 -13.02 -9.66 -10.92
CA GLY A 204 -13.39 -11.00 -11.39
C GLY A 204 -13.82 -11.93 -10.24
N ALA A 205 -14.34 -13.10 -10.60
CA ALA A 205 -14.71 -14.08 -9.61
C ALA A 205 -13.54 -14.35 -8.64
N ARG A 206 -13.90 -14.50 -7.37
CA ARG A 206 -12.93 -14.85 -6.31
C ARG A 206 -12.14 -16.09 -6.76
N PRO A 207 -10.81 -16.09 -6.71
CA PRO A 207 -10.04 -17.30 -6.94
C PRO A 207 -10.47 -18.38 -5.96
N GLU A 208 -10.48 -19.63 -6.41
CA GLU A 208 -10.77 -20.75 -5.52
C GLU A 208 -9.82 -20.68 -4.31
N PRO A 209 -10.33 -20.91 -3.09
CA PRO A 209 -9.47 -20.96 -1.92
C PRO A 209 -8.38 -22.02 -2.12
N MET A 210 -7.15 -21.66 -1.79
CA MET A 210 -6.08 -22.63 -1.78
C MET A 210 -6.50 -23.82 -0.88
N PRO A 211 -6.24 -25.07 -1.30
CA PRO A 211 -6.48 -26.21 -0.44
C PRO A 211 -5.77 -26.01 0.89
N ALA A 212 -6.44 -26.35 1.97
CA ALA A 212 -5.84 -26.29 3.30
C ALA A 212 -4.50 -27.05 3.26
N LEU A 213 -3.45 -26.42 3.79
CA LEU A 213 -2.17 -27.11 3.94
C LEU A 213 -2.40 -28.29 4.90
N GLU A 214 -2.40 -29.51 4.36
CA GLU A 214 -2.38 -30.71 5.19
C GLU A 214 -0.98 -30.86 5.79
N GLY A 215 -0.86 -30.55 7.07
CA GLY A 215 0.37 -30.69 7.83
C GLY A 215 0.08 -30.49 9.31
N GLU A 216 0.59 -31.37 10.15
CA GLU A 216 0.59 -31.17 11.59
C GLU A 216 1.47 -29.94 11.91
N ALA A 217 0.92 -29.02 12.72
CA ALA A 217 1.72 -27.93 13.28
C ALA A 217 2.83 -28.56 14.12
N MET A 218 4.07 -28.48 13.65
CA MET A 218 5.20 -28.85 14.50
C MET A 218 5.31 -27.82 15.63
N ALA A 219 4.98 -28.25 16.84
CA ALA A 219 5.33 -27.52 18.04
C ALA A 219 6.87 -27.45 18.13
N LEU A 220 7.41 -26.25 18.14
CA LEU A 220 8.83 -25.98 18.39
C LEU A 220 9.05 -25.76 19.88
#